data_1e342bd946076df5256de6b056f6171e
#
_entry.id   1e342bd946076df5256de6b056f6171e
#
_cell.length_a   1.000
_cell.length_b   1.000
_cell.length_c   1.000
_cell.angle_alpha   90.00
_cell.angle_beta   90.00
_cell.angle_gamma   90.00
#
_symmetry.space_group_name_H-M   'P 1'
#
loop_
_entity.id
_entity.type
_entity.pdbx_description
1 polymer ?
#
loop_
_entity_poly.entity_id
_entity_poly.type
_entity_poly.pdbx_seq_one_letter_code
_entity_poly.pdbx_strand_id
1 'polypeptide(L)'
;MKKIRRSLAVFIAAFVMITGAGLLTGKTVPVRAEDNVTAFVDRMYQVCLGRAADEEGRADWVNRLQTGEARGADVAYGFVFSTEFCNMNLCNSCYVDAMYQAFFGRTADEAGKADWMNRLAEGQTRGAVMTGFVNSEEFSALCASYGIESGSGDWSGISIPILGNCSWCGTDNDTITDFVTRLYRICLEREPDEAGLADWSAQLANGAEGSQVAYGFIFSTEYKEKHTSNAEFATMLYHTMMDREPDEAGLTDWVDKLNYTNTREYVFNGFLFSTEFLRRCAASGINIGNAIETPDATDAWQMNIQILALCNEQRQNNGLEKLMTREDLWEQVAQVRAGEIVDYFSHIRPNGENCFSLYEEAGLDYCTAGENIAGGQSGAPQVVNAWMNSETHRGNILEESYEYLATGYAAGGAYGTNYCQNFLGDW
;
A
#
# COMPACT_ATOMS: atom_id res chain seq x y z
N MET A 1 2.39 -48.99 -8.77
CA MET A 1 1.49 -47.92 -9.15
C MET A 1 0.14 -48.13 -8.50
N LYS A 2 -0.12 -47.55 -7.34
CA LYS A 2 -1.42 -47.56 -6.68
C LYS A 2 -1.92 -46.12 -6.58
N LYS A 3 -2.97 -45.81 -7.31
CA LYS A 3 -3.70 -44.53 -7.24
C LYS A 3 -4.51 -44.52 -5.93
N ILE A 4 -4.18 -43.61 -5.04
CA ILE A 4 -5.00 -43.29 -3.88
C ILE A 4 -6.00 -42.22 -4.31
N ARG A 5 -7.27 -42.61 -4.44
CA ARG A 5 -8.41 -41.68 -4.58
C ARG A 5 -8.70 -41.10 -3.20
N ARG A 6 -8.52 -39.79 -3.05
CA ARG A 6 -9.07 -39.05 -1.91
C ARG A 6 -10.53 -38.72 -2.22
N SER A 7 -11.42 -39.27 -1.41
CA SER A 7 -12.85 -38.95 -1.44
C SER A 7 -13.08 -37.59 -0.83
N LEU A 8 -13.66 -36.70 -1.63
CA LEU A 8 -14.18 -35.41 -1.17
C LEU A 8 -15.50 -35.69 -0.43
N ALA A 9 -15.52 -35.53 0.89
CA ALA A 9 -16.75 -35.60 1.67
C ALA A 9 -17.47 -34.27 1.57
N VAL A 10 -18.46 -34.19 0.68
CA VAL A 10 -19.41 -33.07 0.62
C VAL A 10 -20.43 -33.29 1.74
N PHE A 11 -20.41 -32.48 2.77
CA PHE A 11 -21.49 -32.41 3.76
C PHE A 11 -22.63 -31.58 3.17
N ILE A 12 -23.60 -32.27 2.55
CA ILE A 12 -24.89 -31.69 2.20
C ILE A 12 -25.75 -31.73 3.46
N ALA A 13 -26.00 -30.57 4.07
CA ALA A 13 -27.01 -30.45 5.12
C ALA A 13 -28.38 -30.61 4.46
N ALA A 14 -29.00 -31.73 4.70
CA ALA A 14 -30.36 -32.01 4.22
C ALA A 14 -31.36 -31.18 5.02
N PHE A 15 -31.98 -30.20 4.36
CA PHE A 15 -33.14 -29.48 4.87
C PHE A 15 -34.36 -30.40 4.70
N VAL A 16 -34.83 -30.99 5.77
CA VAL A 16 -36.08 -31.75 5.77
C VAL A 16 -37.25 -30.78 5.85
N MET A 17 -37.93 -30.54 4.73
CA MET A 17 -39.24 -29.93 4.72
C MET A 17 -40.28 -30.98 5.16
N ILE A 18 -40.84 -30.83 6.35
CA ILE A 18 -41.99 -31.60 6.79
C ILE A 18 -43.25 -30.82 6.35
N THR A 19 -43.84 -31.22 5.24
CA THR A 19 -45.22 -30.86 4.89
C THR A 19 -46.13 -31.88 5.55
N GLY A 20 -46.73 -31.54 6.69
CA GLY A 20 -47.74 -32.36 7.33
C GLY A 20 -48.86 -31.47 7.83
N ALA A 21 -49.97 -31.37 7.06
CA ALA A 21 -51.21 -30.81 7.56
C ALA A 21 -51.83 -31.77 8.58
N GLY A 22 -51.73 -31.38 9.84
CA GLY A 22 -52.44 -32.06 10.94
C GLY A 22 -52.89 -30.99 11.91
N LEU A 23 -54.21 -30.71 11.92
CA LEU A 23 -54.84 -29.89 12.96
C LEU A 23 -54.68 -30.63 14.29
N LEU A 24 -53.72 -30.22 15.08
CA LEU A 24 -53.72 -30.52 16.54
C LEU A 24 -53.83 -29.20 17.26
N THR A 25 -54.96 -28.96 17.90
CA THR A 25 -55.18 -27.88 18.88
C THR A 25 -54.27 -28.13 20.09
N GLY A 26 -52.99 -27.83 19.96
CA GLY A 26 -52.04 -27.78 21.04
C GLY A 26 -51.89 -26.35 21.54
N LYS A 27 -52.07 -26.12 22.82
CA LYS A 27 -51.74 -24.85 23.49
C LYS A 27 -50.35 -24.46 23.10
N THR A 28 -50.18 -23.35 22.37
CA THR A 28 -48.87 -22.71 22.20
C THR A 28 -48.40 -22.26 23.58
N VAL A 29 -47.46 -22.98 24.15
CA VAL A 29 -46.70 -22.44 25.29
C VAL A 29 -45.95 -21.23 24.79
N PRO A 30 -46.11 -20.03 25.38
CA PRO A 30 -45.36 -18.88 24.99
C PRO A 30 -43.86 -19.22 25.22
N VAL A 31 -43.08 -19.18 24.17
CA VAL A 31 -41.59 -19.28 24.27
C VAL A 31 -41.19 -18.14 25.20
N ARG A 32 -40.52 -18.47 26.31
CA ARG A 32 -40.09 -17.50 27.31
C ARG A 32 -39.06 -16.56 26.64
N ALA A 33 -39.09 -15.29 27.00
CA ALA A 33 -38.10 -14.30 26.50
C ALA A 33 -36.66 -14.74 26.75
N GLU A 34 -36.39 -15.52 27.79
CA GLU A 34 -35.10 -16.16 28.13
C GLU A 34 -34.64 -17.11 27.04
N ASP A 35 -35.55 -17.86 26.40
CA ASP A 35 -35.18 -18.81 25.32
C ASP A 35 -34.73 -18.09 24.06
N ASN A 36 -35.29 -16.90 23.79
CA ASN A 36 -34.91 -16.12 22.61
C ASN A 36 -33.55 -15.47 22.76
N VAL A 37 -33.23 -14.85 23.92
CA VAL A 37 -31.92 -14.24 24.17
C VAL A 37 -30.82 -15.31 24.14
N THR A 38 -31.07 -16.48 24.75
CA THR A 38 -30.17 -17.63 24.70
C THR A 38 -29.92 -18.08 23.26
N ALA A 39 -30.98 -18.16 22.44
CA ALA A 39 -30.85 -18.54 21.04
C ALA A 39 -30.03 -17.52 20.21
N PHE A 40 -30.10 -16.22 20.53
CA PHE A 40 -29.25 -15.21 19.91
C PHE A 40 -27.77 -15.43 20.26
N VAL A 41 -27.46 -15.66 21.53
CA VAL A 41 -26.09 -15.91 21.98
C VAL A 41 -25.54 -17.20 21.35
N ASP A 42 -26.30 -18.30 21.39
CA ASP A 42 -25.91 -19.57 20.78
C ASP A 42 -25.66 -19.43 19.26
N ARG A 43 -26.47 -18.62 18.59
CA ARG A 43 -26.26 -18.28 17.18
C ARG A 43 -24.92 -17.55 16.95
N MET A 44 -24.55 -16.59 17.80
CA MET A 44 -23.28 -15.87 17.67
C MET A 44 -22.09 -16.82 17.82
N TYR A 45 -22.12 -17.72 18.80
CA TYR A 45 -21.10 -18.77 18.95
C TYR A 45 -21.01 -19.66 17.70
N GLN A 46 -22.18 -20.12 17.20
CA GLN A 46 -22.22 -21.05 16.08
C GLN A 46 -21.76 -20.38 14.77
N VAL A 47 -22.22 -19.14 14.50
CA VAL A 47 -21.94 -18.46 13.23
C VAL A 47 -20.54 -17.83 13.22
N CYS A 48 -20.16 -17.14 14.30
CA CYS A 48 -18.87 -16.46 14.34
C CYS A 48 -17.72 -17.42 14.65
N LEU A 49 -17.91 -18.36 15.59
CA LEU A 49 -16.82 -19.20 16.09
C LEU A 49 -16.91 -20.67 15.64
N GLY A 50 -17.99 -21.07 14.95
CA GLY A 50 -18.16 -22.41 14.41
C GLY A 50 -18.33 -23.50 15.47
N ARG A 51 -18.68 -23.14 16.71
CA ARG A 51 -18.81 -24.05 17.85
C ARG A 51 -20.03 -23.75 18.71
N ALA A 52 -20.39 -24.70 19.55
CA ALA A 52 -21.38 -24.47 20.59
C ALA A 52 -20.83 -23.52 21.66
N ALA A 53 -21.73 -22.74 22.27
CA ALA A 53 -21.39 -21.93 23.44
C ALA A 53 -20.97 -22.80 24.61
N ASP A 54 -19.91 -22.41 25.32
CA ASP A 54 -19.62 -22.93 26.64
C ASP A 54 -20.63 -22.38 27.66
N GLU A 55 -20.83 -23.07 28.75
CA GLU A 55 -21.90 -22.77 29.72
C GLU A 55 -21.68 -21.41 30.42
N GLU A 56 -20.41 -21.08 30.75
CA GLU A 56 -20.04 -19.83 31.42
C GLU A 56 -20.20 -18.60 30.49
N GLY A 57 -19.62 -18.67 29.31
CA GLY A 57 -19.69 -17.56 28.31
C GLY A 57 -21.12 -17.33 27.83
N ARG A 58 -21.93 -18.40 27.65
CA ARG A 58 -23.36 -18.29 27.36
C ARG A 58 -24.08 -17.55 28.47
N ALA A 59 -23.90 -17.96 29.71
CA ALA A 59 -24.58 -17.40 30.87
C ALA A 59 -24.22 -15.90 31.05
N ASP A 60 -22.95 -15.54 30.86
CA ASP A 60 -22.51 -14.14 30.95
C ASP A 60 -23.20 -13.26 29.92
N TRP A 61 -23.15 -13.61 28.63
CA TRP A 61 -23.77 -12.84 27.57
C TRP A 61 -25.30 -12.75 27.72
N VAL A 62 -25.96 -13.86 28.08
CA VAL A 62 -27.40 -13.88 28.31
C VAL A 62 -27.78 -12.95 29.46
N ASN A 63 -27.05 -13.00 30.58
CA ASN A 63 -27.30 -12.13 31.73
C ASN A 63 -27.12 -10.64 31.35
N ARG A 64 -26.04 -10.28 30.68
CA ARG A 64 -25.74 -8.90 30.28
C ARG A 64 -26.79 -8.32 29.30
N LEU A 65 -27.28 -9.15 28.38
CA LEU A 65 -28.36 -8.76 27.46
C LEU A 65 -29.70 -8.60 28.21
N GLN A 66 -30.01 -9.49 29.14
CA GLN A 66 -31.26 -9.44 29.91
C GLN A 66 -31.33 -8.27 30.91
N THR A 67 -30.18 -7.92 31.47
CA THR A 67 -30.06 -6.77 32.41
C THR A 67 -29.93 -5.44 31.69
N GLY A 68 -29.72 -5.42 30.36
CA GLY A 68 -29.49 -4.22 29.58
C GLY A 68 -28.06 -3.67 29.74
N GLU A 69 -27.15 -4.44 30.35
CA GLU A 69 -25.72 -4.10 30.46
C GLU A 69 -25.02 -4.22 29.10
N ALA A 70 -25.48 -5.11 28.23
CA ALA A 70 -25.02 -5.24 26.86
C ALA A 70 -26.19 -5.16 25.85
N ARG A 71 -25.93 -4.72 24.65
CA ARG A 71 -26.83 -4.70 23.51
C ARG A 71 -26.30 -5.60 22.41
N GLY A 72 -27.04 -5.81 21.34
CA GLY A 72 -26.63 -6.60 20.19
C GLY A 72 -25.28 -6.14 19.61
N ALA A 73 -25.04 -4.84 19.56
CA ALA A 73 -23.76 -4.25 19.10
C ALA A 73 -22.57 -4.63 19.98
N ASP A 74 -22.77 -4.70 21.31
CA ASP A 74 -21.72 -5.07 22.25
C ASP A 74 -21.35 -6.55 22.10
N VAL A 75 -22.36 -7.40 21.89
CA VAL A 75 -22.14 -8.82 21.57
C VAL A 75 -21.40 -8.97 20.25
N ALA A 76 -21.85 -8.27 19.21
CA ALA A 76 -21.20 -8.27 17.89
C ALA A 76 -19.72 -7.90 18.01
N TYR A 77 -19.40 -6.84 18.75
CA TYR A 77 -18.03 -6.44 19.05
C TYR A 77 -17.22 -7.54 19.76
N GLY A 78 -17.79 -8.09 20.81
CA GLY A 78 -17.14 -9.13 21.61
C GLY A 78 -16.80 -10.40 20.82
N PHE A 79 -17.61 -10.74 19.81
CA PHE A 79 -17.36 -11.91 18.96
C PHE A 79 -16.40 -11.60 17.82
N VAL A 80 -16.64 -10.54 17.04
CA VAL A 80 -15.87 -10.27 15.81
C VAL A 80 -14.44 -9.81 16.12
N PHE A 81 -14.22 -9.12 17.25
CA PHE A 81 -12.88 -8.72 17.67
C PHE A 81 -12.28 -9.65 18.73
N SER A 82 -12.89 -10.82 18.97
CA SER A 82 -12.29 -11.85 19.83
C SER A 82 -11.02 -12.42 19.19
N THR A 83 -10.08 -12.81 20.04
CA THR A 83 -8.87 -13.54 19.59
C THR A 83 -9.24 -14.79 18.81
N GLU A 84 -10.32 -15.49 19.23
CA GLU A 84 -10.78 -16.72 18.58
C GLU A 84 -11.23 -16.46 17.13
N PHE A 85 -12.06 -15.43 16.90
CA PHE A 85 -12.50 -15.06 15.54
C PHE A 85 -11.35 -14.54 14.69
N CYS A 86 -10.51 -13.67 15.25
CA CYS A 86 -9.34 -13.16 14.53
C CYS A 86 -8.38 -14.27 14.09
N ASN A 87 -8.14 -15.27 14.92
CA ASN A 87 -7.28 -16.41 14.60
C ASN A 87 -7.84 -17.34 13.51
N MET A 88 -9.10 -17.18 13.11
CA MET A 88 -9.64 -17.89 11.95
C MET A 88 -9.08 -17.40 10.63
N ASN A 89 -8.44 -16.25 10.61
CA ASN A 89 -7.80 -15.65 9.43
C ASN A 89 -8.71 -15.61 8.20
N LEU A 90 -10.00 -15.32 8.39
CA LEU A 90 -10.96 -15.32 7.28
C LEU A 90 -10.49 -14.39 6.16
N CYS A 91 -10.47 -14.86 4.92
CA CYS A 91 -10.29 -13.97 3.77
C CYS A 91 -11.46 -12.97 3.68
N ASN A 92 -11.30 -11.87 2.95
CA ASN A 92 -12.34 -10.84 2.87
C ASN A 92 -13.71 -11.39 2.42
N SER A 93 -13.71 -12.31 1.46
CA SER A 93 -14.93 -12.96 1.01
C SER A 93 -15.63 -13.74 2.12
N CYS A 94 -14.90 -14.58 2.86
CA CYS A 94 -15.43 -15.34 3.98
C CYS A 94 -15.81 -14.45 5.16
N TYR A 95 -15.06 -13.35 5.40
CA TYR A 95 -15.40 -12.36 6.41
C TYR A 95 -16.75 -11.69 6.10
N VAL A 96 -16.98 -11.24 4.87
CA VAL A 96 -18.25 -10.66 4.46
C VAL A 96 -19.39 -11.68 4.60
N ASP A 97 -19.17 -12.93 4.17
CA ASP A 97 -20.17 -13.99 4.35
C ASP A 97 -20.50 -14.23 5.84
N ALA A 98 -19.49 -14.18 6.72
CA ALA A 98 -19.70 -14.28 8.16
C ALA A 98 -20.55 -13.12 8.71
N MET A 99 -20.31 -11.89 8.24
CA MET A 99 -21.10 -10.72 8.64
C MET A 99 -22.56 -10.86 8.21
N TYR A 100 -22.83 -11.26 6.97
CA TYR A 100 -24.20 -11.53 6.50
C TYR A 100 -24.91 -12.58 7.34
N GLN A 101 -24.21 -13.67 7.63
CA GLN A 101 -24.77 -14.75 8.41
C GLN A 101 -24.99 -14.35 9.87
N ALA A 102 -23.99 -13.71 10.50
CA ALA A 102 -24.10 -13.31 11.90
C ALA A 102 -25.17 -12.22 12.12
N PHE A 103 -25.18 -11.20 11.30
CA PHE A 103 -25.95 -9.98 11.56
C PHE A 103 -27.25 -9.86 10.77
N PHE A 104 -27.43 -10.62 9.69
CA PHE A 104 -28.66 -10.61 8.89
C PHE A 104 -29.39 -11.96 8.86
N GLY A 105 -28.73 -13.04 9.27
CA GLY A 105 -29.36 -14.38 9.30
C GLY A 105 -29.56 -15.00 7.93
N ARG A 106 -28.86 -14.52 6.92
CA ARG A 106 -28.97 -14.97 5.53
C ARG A 106 -27.63 -15.03 4.84
N THR A 107 -27.59 -15.68 3.70
CA THR A 107 -26.46 -15.60 2.79
C THR A 107 -26.38 -14.22 2.15
N ALA A 108 -25.15 -13.82 1.82
CA ALA A 108 -24.95 -12.58 1.05
C ALA A 108 -25.61 -12.68 -0.32
N ASP A 109 -26.31 -11.64 -0.74
CA ASP A 109 -26.67 -11.48 -2.14
C ASP A 109 -25.46 -11.01 -2.94
N GLU A 110 -25.44 -11.31 -4.23
CA GLU A 110 -24.26 -11.08 -5.08
C GLU A 110 -23.86 -9.60 -5.16
N ALA A 111 -24.86 -8.70 -5.27
CA ALA A 111 -24.61 -7.25 -5.39
C ALA A 111 -24.09 -6.65 -4.07
N GLY A 112 -24.70 -7.02 -2.94
CA GLY A 112 -24.29 -6.53 -1.62
C GLY A 112 -22.89 -7.06 -1.24
N LYS A 113 -22.59 -8.33 -1.56
CA LYS A 113 -21.25 -8.89 -1.35
C LYS A 113 -20.21 -8.17 -2.20
N ALA A 114 -20.52 -7.91 -3.47
CA ALA A 114 -19.62 -7.18 -4.37
C ALA A 114 -19.35 -5.75 -3.86
N ASP A 115 -20.36 -5.04 -3.35
CA ASP A 115 -20.18 -3.70 -2.79
C ASP A 115 -19.20 -3.70 -1.60
N TRP A 116 -19.41 -4.62 -0.63
CA TRP A 116 -18.50 -4.74 0.51
C TRP A 116 -17.08 -5.15 0.11
N MET A 117 -16.95 -6.07 -0.85
CA MET A 117 -15.64 -6.48 -1.37
C MET A 117 -14.91 -5.31 -2.06
N ASN A 118 -15.64 -4.46 -2.81
CA ASN A 118 -15.07 -3.27 -3.43
C ASN A 118 -14.60 -2.25 -2.38
N ARG A 119 -15.40 -1.99 -1.34
CA ARG A 119 -15.02 -1.08 -0.24
C ARG A 119 -13.75 -1.56 0.49
N LEU A 120 -13.65 -2.86 0.76
CA LEU A 120 -12.44 -3.46 1.32
C LEU A 120 -11.25 -3.33 0.37
N ALA A 121 -11.46 -3.46 -0.94
CA ALA A 121 -10.44 -3.25 -1.96
C ALA A 121 -10.01 -1.78 -2.10
N GLU A 122 -10.90 -0.84 -1.76
CA GLU A 122 -10.64 0.60 -1.69
C GLU A 122 -9.97 1.04 -0.37
N GLY A 123 -9.61 0.08 0.49
CA GLY A 123 -8.88 0.34 1.73
C GLY A 123 -9.75 0.56 2.97
N GLN A 124 -11.08 0.33 2.90
CA GLN A 124 -11.88 0.33 4.11
C GLN A 124 -11.49 -0.82 5.02
N THR A 125 -11.47 -0.57 6.32
CA THR A 125 -11.16 -1.59 7.33
C THR A 125 -12.29 -2.61 7.48
N ARG A 126 -11.99 -3.78 8.01
CA ARG A 126 -13.02 -4.76 8.41
C ARG A 126 -13.91 -4.24 9.55
N GLY A 127 -13.36 -3.39 10.40
CA GLY A 127 -14.16 -2.67 11.40
C GLY A 127 -15.19 -1.73 10.79
N ALA A 128 -14.85 -1.05 9.68
CA ALA A 128 -15.82 -0.23 8.92
C ALA A 128 -16.94 -1.08 8.30
N VAL A 129 -16.61 -2.26 7.76
CA VAL A 129 -17.61 -3.22 7.28
C VAL A 129 -18.54 -3.62 8.42
N MET A 130 -18.01 -4.08 9.55
CA MET A 130 -18.81 -4.45 10.72
C MET A 130 -19.70 -3.28 11.21
N THR A 131 -19.17 -2.06 11.24
CA THR A 131 -19.92 -0.85 11.59
C THR A 131 -21.17 -0.69 10.70
N GLY A 132 -21.00 -0.90 9.39
CA GLY A 132 -22.13 -0.84 8.45
C GLY A 132 -23.18 -1.91 8.70
N PHE A 133 -22.79 -3.13 9.02
CA PHE A 133 -23.72 -4.22 9.35
C PHE A 133 -24.47 -3.95 10.64
N VAL A 134 -23.78 -3.60 11.72
CA VAL A 134 -24.38 -3.42 13.06
C VAL A 134 -25.30 -2.20 13.12
N ASN A 135 -25.00 -1.14 12.40
CA ASN A 135 -25.84 0.06 12.36
C ASN A 135 -26.97 0.00 11.33
N SER A 136 -27.21 -1.15 10.69
CA SER A 136 -28.27 -1.32 9.69
C SER A 136 -29.64 -1.57 10.31
N GLU A 137 -30.70 -1.24 9.57
CA GLU A 137 -32.06 -1.58 9.93
C GLU A 137 -32.27 -3.11 9.99
N GLU A 138 -31.58 -3.86 9.14
CA GLU A 138 -31.68 -5.33 9.07
C GLU A 138 -31.14 -5.98 10.37
N PHE A 139 -30.02 -5.49 10.90
CA PHE A 139 -29.52 -5.95 12.20
C PHE A 139 -30.44 -5.55 13.35
N SER A 140 -30.98 -4.33 13.34
CA SER A 140 -31.96 -3.91 14.32
C SER A 140 -33.21 -4.80 14.31
N ALA A 141 -33.72 -5.17 13.12
CA ALA A 141 -34.82 -6.08 12.98
C ALA A 141 -34.51 -7.50 13.48
N LEU A 142 -33.28 -7.99 13.20
CA LEU A 142 -32.83 -9.26 13.72
C LEU A 142 -32.81 -9.25 15.27
N CYS A 143 -32.18 -8.25 15.89
CA CYS A 143 -32.15 -8.11 17.34
C CYS A 143 -33.55 -8.05 17.96
N ALA A 144 -34.46 -7.26 17.37
CA ALA A 144 -35.83 -7.17 17.81
C ALA A 144 -36.57 -8.51 17.75
N SER A 145 -36.25 -9.37 16.76
CA SER A 145 -36.87 -10.71 16.67
C SER A 145 -36.46 -11.64 17.83
N TYR A 146 -35.30 -11.36 18.44
CA TYR A 146 -34.83 -12.04 19.65
C TYR A 146 -35.21 -11.31 20.96
N GLY A 147 -35.86 -10.17 20.86
CA GLY A 147 -36.28 -9.37 22.02
C GLY A 147 -35.18 -8.60 22.71
N ILE A 148 -34.08 -8.29 21.97
CA ILE A 148 -32.94 -7.54 22.48
C ILE A 148 -32.82 -6.18 21.76
N GLU A 149 -32.21 -5.19 22.44
CA GLU A 149 -31.86 -3.92 21.84
C GLU A 149 -30.64 -4.10 20.93
N SER A 150 -30.67 -3.54 19.71
CA SER A 150 -29.55 -3.64 18.76
C SER A 150 -28.32 -2.85 19.23
N GLY A 151 -28.53 -1.66 19.79
CA GLY A 151 -27.43 -0.73 20.01
C GLY A 151 -26.85 -0.19 18.69
N SER A 152 -25.70 0.45 18.79
CA SER A 152 -24.91 0.94 17.65
C SER A 152 -23.45 1.08 18.07
N GLY A 153 -22.54 1.18 17.10
CA GLY A 153 -21.13 1.43 17.37
C GLY A 153 -20.39 1.91 16.12
N ASP A 154 -19.20 2.46 16.32
CA ASP A 154 -18.28 2.82 15.26
C ASP A 154 -16.91 2.17 15.52
N TRP A 155 -16.54 1.25 14.67
CA TRP A 155 -15.28 0.52 14.70
C TRP A 155 -14.48 0.71 13.41
N SER A 156 -14.80 1.76 12.64
CA SER A 156 -14.19 2.03 11.34
C SER A 156 -12.67 2.21 11.40
N GLY A 157 -12.13 2.56 12.57
CA GLY A 157 -10.68 2.63 12.78
C GLY A 157 -10.01 1.29 13.12
N ILE A 158 -10.78 0.18 13.27
CA ILE A 158 -10.19 -1.09 13.68
C ILE A 158 -9.88 -1.97 12.46
N SER A 159 -8.60 -2.34 12.32
CA SER A 159 -8.14 -3.33 11.35
C SER A 159 -8.08 -4.71 12.00
N ILE A 160 -8.53 -5.75 11.28
CA ILE A 160 -8.37 -7.16 11.66
C ILE A 160 -7.35 -7.76 10.70
N PRO A 161 -6.09 -8.01 11.14
CA PRO A 161 -5.06 -8.55 10.28
C PRO A 161 -5.34 -10.01 9.91
N ILE A 162 -4.84 -10.44 8.76
CA ILE A 162 -4.83 -11.84 8.32
C ILE A 162 -3.40 -12.35 8.45
N LEU A 163 -3.19 -13.34 9.32
CA LEU A 163 -1.87 -13.85 9.66
C LEU A 163 -1.62 -15.27 9.12
N GLY A 164 -2.51 -15.80 8.28
CA GLY A 164 -2.41 -17.17 7.77
C GLY A 164 -3.54 -17.51 6.81
N ASN A 165 -3.63 -18.80 6.45
CA ASN A 165 -4.63 -19.29 5.52
C ASN A 165 -6.05 -19.16 6.09
N CYS A 166 -7.01 -18.88 5.23
CA CYS A 166 -8.41 -18.80 5.61
C CYS A 166 -8.92 -20.14 6.11
N SER A 167 -9.39 -20.19 7.36
CA SER A 167 -9.88 -21.42 7.98
C SER A 167 -11.19 -21.95 7.37
N TRP A 168 -11.96 -21.09 6.67
CA TRP A 168 -13.23 -21.48 6.06
C TRP A 168 -13.10 -22.04 4.64
N CYS A 169 -12.34 -21.39 3.79
CA CYS A 169 -12.21 -21.81 2.39
C CYS A 169 -10.84 -22.43 2.06
N GLY A 170 -9.90 -22.39 3.00
CA GLY A 170 -8.55 -22.93 2.76
C GLY A 170 -7.72 -22.15 1.74
N THR A 171 -8.18 -20.95 1.35
CA THR A 171 -7.44 -20.11 0.41
C THR A 171 -6.17 -19.62 1.09
N ASP A 172 -5.05 -19.76 0.41
CA ASP A 172 -3.81 -19.11 0.80
C ASP A 172 -4.01 -17.59 0.72
N ASN A 173 -3.90 -16.93 1.86
CA ASN A 173 -3.93 -15.48 1.89
C ASN A 173 -2.49 -14.96 1.74
N ASP A 174 -2.36 -13.86 1.03
CA ASP A 174 -1.13 -13.07 1.11
C ASP A 174 -1.09 -12.46 2.51
N THR A 175 -0.20 -12.97 3.35
CA THR A 175 -0.15 -12.60 4.76
C THR A 175 0.74 -11.37 4.97
N ILE A 176 0.61 -10.70 6.13
CA ILE A 176 1.55 -9.65 6.56
C ILE A 176 3.00 -10.19 6.51
N THR A 177 3.21 -11.43 6.96
CA THR A 177 4.52 -12.08 6.96
C THR A 177 5.06 -12.28 5.55
N ASP A 178 4.21 -12.64 4.58
CA ASP A 178 4.60 -12.79 3.18
C ASP A 178 4.99 -11.44 2.59
N PHE A 179 4.24 -10.39 2.87
CA PHE A 179 4.57 -9.02 2.45
C PHE A 179 5.92 -8.57 3.00
N VAL A 180 6.16 -8.72 4.30
CA VAL A 180 7.46 -8.38 4.91
C VAL A 180 8.58 -9.23 4.33
N THR A 181 8.34 -10.53 4.11
CA THR A 181 9.33 -11.44 3.50
C THR A 181 9.69 -10.98 2.08
N ARG A 182 8.73 -10.54 1.27
CA ARG A 182 9.01 -9.97 -0.06
C ARG A 182 9.85 -8.70 0.01
N LEU A 183 9.59 -7.81 0.96
CA LEU A 183 10.43 -6.63 1.18
C LEU A 183 11.89 -7.01 1.44
N TYR A 184 12.15 -8.01 2.28
CA TYR A 184 13.52 -8.49 2.51
C TYR A 184 14.13 -9.16 1.28
N ARG A 185 13.40 -10.08 0.65
CA ARG A 185 13.95 -10.90 -0.45
C ARG A 185 14.14 -10.12 -1.74
N ILE A 186 13.21 -9.23 -2.07
CA ILE A 186 13.18 -8.53 -3.36
C ILE A 186 13.93 -7.20 -3.26
N CYS A 187 13.64 -6.37 -2.24
CA CYS A 187 14.33 -5.09 -2.12
C CYS A 187 15.77 -5.26 -1.62
N LEU A 188 15.98 -6.10 -0.58
CA LEU A 188 17.29 -6.23 0.06
C LEU A 188 18.07 -7.49 -0.38
N GLU A 189 17.46 -8.37 -1.22
CA GLU A 189 18.05 -9.61 -1.75
C GLU A 189 18.62 -10.55 -0.67
N ARG A 190 17.97 -10.57 0.47
CA ARG A 190 18.33 -11.43 1.59
C ARG A 190 17.12 -11.98 2.31
N GLU A 191 17.31 -13.09 3.02
CA GLU A 191 16.27 -13.62 3.90
C GLU A 191 16.11 -12.71 5.12
N PRO A 192 14.88 -12.52 5.61
CA PRO A 192 14.66 -11.85 6.89
C PRO A 192 15.27 -12.68 8.02
N ASP A 193 15.89 -12.03 8.98
CA ASP A 193 16.16 -12.66 10.25
C ASP A 193 14.86 -12.80 11.07
N GLU A 194 14.83 -13.78 11.98
CA GLU A 194 13.62 -14.12 12.74
C GLU A 194 13.09 -12.94 13.56
N ALA A 195 13.98 -12.16 14.17
CA ALA A 195 13.60 -11.01 14.99
C ALA A 195 13.03 -9.86 14.14
N GLY A 196 13.67 -9.53 13.02
CA GLY A 196 13.22 -8.48 12.10
C GLY A 196 11.88 -8.84 11.45
N LEU A 197 11.70 -10.09 11.02
CA LEU A 197 10.43 -10.56 10.46
C LEU A 197 9.30 -10.46 11.49
N ALA A 198 9.55 -10.90 12.72
CA ALA A 198 8.56 -10.85 13.80
C ALA A 198 8.20 -9.39 14.16
N ASP A 199 9.19 -8.51 14.26
CA ASP A 199 8.98 -7.11 14.65
C ASP A 199 8.17 -6.35 13.59
N TRP A 200 8.57 -6.37 12.33
CA TRP A 200 7.84 -5.71 11.24
C TRP A 200 6.43 -6.27 11.06
N SER A 201 6.28 -7.61 11.15
CA SER A 201 4.96 -8.23 11.08
C SER A 201 4.06 -7.80 12.24
N ALA A 202 4.60 -7.70 13.44
CA ALA A 202 3.87 -7.22 14.61
C ALA A 202 3.48 -5.74 14.49
N GLN A 203 4.37 -4.88 14.00
CA GLN A 203 4.06 -3.46 13.77
C GLN A 203 2.89 -3.30 12.79
N LEU A 204 2.92 -3.98 11.64
CA LEU A 204 1.83 -3.95 10.67
C LEU A 204 0.51 -4.52 11.23
N ALA A 205 0.58 -5.63 11.96
CA ALA A 205 -0.58 -6.23 12.63
C ALA A 205 -1.20 -5.31 13.69
N ASN A 206 -0.40 -4.46 14.31
CA ASN A 206 -0.84 -3.45 15.27
C ASN A 206 -1.24 -2.11 14.63
N GLY A 207 -1.34 -2.05 13.29
CA GLY A 207 -1.89 -0.90 12.56
C GLY A 207 -0.85 0.10 12.07
N ALA A 208 0.45 -0.23 12.07
CA ALA A 208 1.45 0.58 11.39
C ALA A 208 1.10 0.72 9.91
N GLU A 209 1.39 1.88 9.33
CA GLU A 209 1.09 2.15 7.93
C GLU A 209 2.00 1.35 7.00
N GLY A 210 1.40 0.55 6.11
CA GLY A 210 2.11 -0.26 5.12
C GLY A 210 2.96 0.58 4.17
N SER A 211 2.51 1.81 3.87
CA SER A 211 3.27 2.80 3.08
C SER A 211 4.61 3.14 3.76
N GLN A 212 4.60 3.41 5.05
CA GLN A 212 5.81 3.77 5.81
C GLN A 212 6.77 2.58 5.94
N VAL A 213 6.23 1.38 6.19
CA VAL A 213 7.05 0.17 6.25
C VAL A 213 7.70 -0.12 4.90
N ALA A 214 6.93 -0.13 3.81
CA ALA A 214 7.47 -0.35 2.46
C ALA A 214 8.49 0.73 2.07
N TYR A 215 8.20 2.00 2.38
CA TYR A 215 9.13 3.10 2.14
C TYR A 215 10.46 2.89 2.88
N GLY A 216 10.42 2.47 4.15
CA GLY A 216 11.62 2.20 4.94
C GLY A 216 12.53 1.12 4.34
N PHE A 217 12.00 0.16 3.57
CA PHE A 217 12.78 -0.84 2.84
C PHE A 217 13.27 -0.32 1.48
N ILE A 218 12.35 0.19 0.66
CA ILE A 218 12.59 0.57 -0.74
C ILE A 218 13.49 1.79 -0.86
N PHE A 219 13.46 2.70 0.12
CA PHE A 219 14.31 3.90 0.15
C PHE A 219 15.38 3.84 1.25
N SER A 220 15.65 2.63 1.80
CA SER A 220 16.74 2.42 2.75
C SER A 220 18.12 2.68 2.11
N THR A 221 19.10 3.00 2.95
CA THR A 221 20.51 3.08 2.50
C THR A 221 20.95 1.79 1.82
N GLU A 222 20.56 0.61 2.40
CA GLU A 222 20.89 -0.71 1.85
C GLU A 222 20.36 -0.90 0.42
N TYR A 223 19.16 -0.40 0.11
CA TYR A 223 18.63 -0.46 -1.25
C TYR A 223 19.26 0.60 -2.17
N LYS A 224 19.42 1.84 -1.69
CA LYS A 224 20.02 2.93 -2.48
C LYS A 224 21.47 2.61 -2.93
N GLU A 225 22.24 1.92 -2.10
CA GLU A 225 23.60 1.47 -2.42
C GLU A 225 23.68 0.46 -3.58
N LYS A 226 22.54 -0.09 -4.02
CA LYS A 226 22.51 -0.99 -5.19
C LYS A 226 22.55 -0.23 -6.52
N HIS A 227 22.33 1.07 -6.52
CA HIS A 227 22.34 1.95 -7.71
C HIS A 227 21.50 1.40 -8.88
N THR A 228 20.30 0.85 -8.59
CA THR A 228 19.44 0.25 -9.59
C THR A 228 19.00 1.26 -10.65
N SER A 229 18.93 0.82 -11.90
CA SER A 229 18.33 1.59 -12.99
C SER A 229 16.83 1.83 -12.74
N ASN A 230 16.23 2.78 -13.46
CA ASN A 230 14.79 3.05 -13.37
C ASN A 230 13.94 1.84 -13.80
N ALA A 231 14.40 1.05 -14.74
CA ALA A 231 13.72 -0.18 -15.16
C ALA A 231 13.77 -1.27 -14.08
N GLU A 232 14.93 -1.45 -13.43
CA GLU A 232 15.07 -2.38 -12.31
C GLU A 232 14.23 -1.94 -11.11
N PHE A 233 14.22 -0.65 -10.80
CA PHE A 233 13.38 -0.09 -9.73
C PHE A 233 11.88 -0.34 -9.99
N ALA A 234 11.37 -0.02 -11.17
CA ALA A 234 9.98 -0.26 -11.53
C ALA A 234 9.63 -1.76 -11.49
N THR A 235 10.52 -2.63 -12.01
CA THR A 235 10.36 -4.09 -11.95
C THR A 235 10.32 -4.59 -10.50
N MET A 236 11.21 -4.10 -9.65
CA MET A 236 11.23 -4.42 -8.22
C MET A 236 9.90 -4.06 -7.55
N LEU A 237 9.28 -2.91 -7.88
CA LEU A 237 7.96 -2.54 -7.34
C LEU A 237 6.86 -3.52 -7.79
N TYR A 238 6.86 -3.98 -9.04
CA TYR A 238 5.93 -5.02 -9.49
C TYR A 238 6.08 -6.30 -8.68
N HIS A 239 7.32 -6.77 -8.50
CA HIS A 239 7.57 -7.99 -7.74
C HIS A 239 7.22 -7.84 -6.25
N THR A 240 7.61 -6.75 -5.63
CA THR A 240 7.41 -6.54 -4.19
C THR A 240 5.96 -6.27 -3.82
N MET A 241 5.31 -5.36 -4.56
CA MET A 241 3.98 -4.87 -4.20
C MET A 241 2.87 -5.69 -4.87
N MET A 242 3.06 -6.06 -6.15
CA MET A 242 2.04 -6.78 -6.92
C MET A 242 2.25 -8.30 -6.94
N ASP A 243 3.46 -8.78 -6.53
CA ASP A 243 3.87 -10.20 -6.55
C ASP A 243 3.66 -10.85 -7.92
N ARG A 244 4.05 -10.12 -8.96
CA ARG A 244 3.99 -10.57 -10.35
C ARG A 244 5.01 -9.86 -11.23
N GLU A 245 5.22 -10.42 -12.42
CA GLU A 245 5.98 -9.77 -13.48
C GLU A 245 5.24 -8.52 -14.00
N PRO A 246 5.99 -7.47 -14.40
CA PRO A 246 5.40 -6.34 -15.09
C PRO A 246 4.86 -6.74 -16.46
N ASP A 247 3.75 -6.14 -16.87
CA ASP A 247 3.38 -6.13 -18.28
C ASP A 247 4.21 -5.04 -19.03
N GLU A 248 4.46 -5.29 -20.32
CA GLU A 248 5.36 -4.44 -21.12
C GLU A 248 4.89 -2.97 -21.18
N ALA A 249 3.59 -2.74 -21.33
CA ALA A 249 3.05 -1.39 -21.42
C ALA A 249 3.15 -0.62 -20.09
N GLY A 250 2.82 -1.29 -18.98
CA GLY A 250 2.90 -0.71 -17.65
C GLY A 250 4.34 -0.42 -17.23
N LEU A 251 5.28 -1.34 -17.53
CA LEU A 251 6.69 -1.11 -17.25
C LEU A 251 7.22 0.09 -18.06
N THR A 252 6.92 0.15 -19.35
CA THR A 252 7.33 1.26 -20.22
C THR A 252 6.82 2.61 -19.69
N ASP A 253 5.54 2.69 -19.31
CA ASP A 253 4.94 3.93 -18.77
C ASP A 253 5.63 4.39 -17.48
N TRP A 254 5.91 3.46 -16.54
CA TRP A 254 6.61 3.81 -15.31
C TRP A 254 8.07 4.21 -15.53
N VAL A 255 8.77 3.49 -16.41
CA VAL A 255 10.16 3.81 -16.76
C VAL A 255 10.25 5.18 -17.46
N ASP A 256 9.33 5.50 -18.37
CA ASP A 256 9.29 6.81 -19.02
C ASP A 256 9.03 7.94 -18.00
N LYS A 257 8.13 7.72 -17.03
CA LYS A 257 7.92 8.68 -15.94
C LYS A 257 9.19 8.92 -15.13
N LEU A 258 9.88 7.86 -14.75
CA LEU A 258 11.14 7.95 -14.01
C LEU A 258 12.26 8.61 -14.80
N ASN A 259 12.32 8.37 -16.10
CA ASN A 259 13.38 8.91 -16.95
C ASN A 259 13.20 10.40 -17.27
N TYR A 260 11.94 10.89 -17.29
CA TYR A 260 11.70 12.20 -17.88
C TYR A 260 10.87 13.17 -17.02
N THR A 261 10.13 12.70 -16.03
CA THR A 261 9.16 13.58 -15.36
C THR A 261 9.03 13.43 -13.84
N ASN A 262 9.16 12.24 -13.29
CA ASN A 262 8.79 11.98 -11.91
C ASN A 262 9.90 11.30 -11.10
N THR A 263 9.84 11.45 -9.78
CA THR A 263 10.74 10.79 -8.83
C THR A 263 10.32 9.34 -8.57
N ARG A 264 11.18 8.59 -7.90
CA ARG A 264 10.91 7.22 -7.43
C ARG A 264 9.79 7.19 -6.40
N GLU A 265 9.71 8.19 -5.53
CA GLU A 265 8.60 8.33 -4.56
C GLU A 265 7.26 8.55 -5.24
N TYR A 266 7.20 9.34 -6.31
CA TYR A 266 5.97 9.51 -7.08
C TYR A 266 5.50 8.19 -7.68
N VAL A 267 6.42 7.44 -8.31
CA VAL A 267 6.11 6.14 -8.89
C VAL A 267 5.71 5.14 -7.80
N PHE A 268 6.43 5.12 -6.68
CA PHE A 268 6.08 4.31 -5.51
C PHE A 268 4.65 4.59 -5.02
N ASN A 269 4.26 5.87 -4.89
CA ASN A 269 2.88 6.25 -4.53
C ASN A 269 1.87 5.73 -5.58
N GLY A 270 2.21 5.75 -6.87
CA GLY A 270 1.38 5.17 -7.92
C GLY A 270 1.12 3.67 -7.71
N PHE A 271 2.13 2.92 -7.24
CA PHE A 271 1.97 1.53 -6.86
C PHE A 271 1.18 1.35 -5.56
N LEU A 272 1.47 2.16 -4.52
CA LEU A 272 0.75 2.12 -3.24
C LEU A 272 -0.77 2.24 -3.40
N PHE A 273 -1.23 3.16 -4.24
CA PHE A 273 -2.64 3.44 -4.44
C PHE A 273 -3.23 2.77 -5.70
N SER A 274 -2.49 1.84 -6.30
CA SER A 274 -3.07 1.00 -7.36
C SER A 274 -4.16 0.09 -6.79
N THR A 275 -5.22 -0.13 -7.58
CA THR A 275 -6.31 -1.03 -7.18
C THR A 275 -5.81 -2.43 -6.82
N GLU A 276 -4.75 -2.89 -7.49
CA GLU A 276 -4.16 -4.21 -7.27
C GLU A 276 -3.50 -4.31 -5.89
N PHE A 277 -2.63 -3.34 -5.53
CA PHE A 277 -1.96 -3.35 -4.23
C PHE A 277 -2.92 -3.10 -3.07
N LEU A 278 -3.89 -2.18 -3.24
CA LEU A 278 -4.92 -1.95 -2.23
C LEU A 278 -5.73 -3.22 -1.92
N ARG A 279 -6.04 -4.03 -2.95
CA ARG A 279 -6.70 -5.33 -2.75
C ARG A 279 -5.85 -6.32 -1.96
N ARG A 280 -4.55 -6.37 -2.24
CA ARG A 280 -3.60 -7.25 -1.52
C ARG A 280 -3.49 -6.80 -0.06
N CYS A 281 -3.30 -5.52 0.21
CA CYS A 281 -3.27 -4.98 1.57
C CYS A 281 -4.56 -5.26 2.33
N ALA A 282 -5.71 -5.04 1.71
CA ALA A 282 -7.01 -5.34 2.31
C ALA A 282 -7.18 -6.85 2.60
N ALA A 283 -6.68 -7.73 1.73
CA ALA A 283 -6.69 -9.17 1.96
C ALA A 283 -5.82 -9.58 3.15
N SER A 284 -4.66 -8.96 3.31
CA SER A 284 -3.73 -9.22 4.41
C SER A 284 -4.07 -8.47 5.71
N GLY A 285 -5.03 -7.55 5.68
CA GLY A 285 -5.37 -6.69 6.83
C GLY A 285 -4.33 -5.60 7.10
N ILE A 286 -3.51 -5.23 6.09
CA ILE A 286 -2.54 -4.15 6.19
C ILE A 286 -3.25 -2.82 6.00
N ASN A 287 -3.08 -1.89 6.98
CA ASN A 287 -3.44 -0.50 6.81
C ASN A 287 -2.44 0.16 5.86
N ILE A 288 -2.89 0.59 4.67
CA ILE A 288 -1.97 1.20 3.70
C ILE A 288 -1.40 2.54 4.17
N GLY A 289 -2.17 3.33 4.92
CA GLY A 289 -1.75 4.64 5.37
C GLY A 289 -1.82 5.74 4.31
N ASN A 290 -0.99 6.76 4.50
CA ASN A 290 -0.94 7.93 3.64
C ASN A 290 0.11 7.81 2.52
N ALA A 291 -0.02 8.66 1.50
CA ALA A 291 1.02 8.85 0.50
C ALA A 291 2.31 9.38 1.14
N ILE A 292 3.44 8.98 0.57
CA ILE A 292 4.75 9.53 0.93
C ILE A 292 4.88 10.90 0.25
N GLU A 293 5.45 11.86 0.96
CA GLU A 293 5.82 13.16 0.35
C GLU A 293 6.84 12.95 -0.76
N THR A 294 6.67 13.66 -1.86
CA THR A 294 7.53 13.54 -3.02
C THR A 294 8.27 14.84 -3.33
N PRO A 295 9.51 14.78 -3.82
CA PRO A 295 10.21 15.94 -4.33
C PRO A 295 9.55 16.57 -5.56
N ASP A 296 8.71 15.85 -6.29
CA ASP A 296 8.02 16.31 -7.51
C ASP A 296 7.23 17.61 -7.31
N ALA A 297 6.77 17.89 -6.10
CA ALA A 297 6.06 19.12 -5.77
C ALA A 297 7.00 20.32 -5.48
N THR A 298 8.31 20.10 -5.40
CA THR A 298 9.26 21.18 -5.10
C THR A 298 9.60 22.01 -6.35
N ASP A 299 9.80 23.31 -6.16
CA ASP A 299 10.23 24.21 -7.24
C ASP A 299 11.56 23.74 -7.88
N ALA A 300 12.45 23.16 -7.08
CA ALA A 300 13.76 22.69 -7.54
C ALA A 300 13.63 21.47 -8.46
N TRP A 301 12.78 20.49 -8.13
CA TRP A 301 12.52 19.34 -9.01
C TRP A 301 11.80 19.78 -10.28
N GLN A 302 10.78 20.62 -10.17
CA GLN A 302 10.08 21.15 -11.33
C GLN A 302 11.00 21.93 -12.25
N MET A 303 11.97 22.67 -11.71
CA MET A 303 13.01 23.35 -12.48
C MET A 303 13.90 22.36 -13.23
N ASN A 304 14.34 21.26 -12.56
CA ASN A 304 15.11 20.20 -13.19
C ASN A 304 14.40 19.63 -14.43
N ILE A 305 13.12 19.25 -14.27
CA ILE A 305 12.33 18.63 -15.35
C ILE A 305 12.07 19.60 -16.52
N GLN A 306 11.81 20.88 -16.23
CA GLN A 306 11.63 21.90 -17.26
C GLN A 306 12.92 22.12 -18.07
N ILE A 307 14.06 22.18 -17.40
CA ILE A 307 15.37 22.34 -18.06
C ILE A 307 15.72 21.09 -18.87
N LEU A 308 15.49 19.89 -18.34
CA LEU A 308 15.69 18.63 -19.06
C LEU A 308 14.87 18.60 -20.35
N ALA A 309 13.59 18.95 -20.29
CA ALA A 309 12.71 18.99 -21.47
C ALA A 309 13.21 19.96 -22.54
N LEU A 310 13.64 21.17 -22.15
CA LEU A 310 14.19 22.17 -23.06
C LEU A 310 15.54 21.75 -23.67
N CYS A 311 16.42 21.13 -22.89
CA CYS A 311 17.68 20.58 -23.40
C CYS A 311 17.43 19.43 -24.38
N ASN A 312 16.47 18.56 -24.08
CA ASN A 312 16.07 17.48 -24.98
C ASN A 312 15.46 17.98 -26.29
N GLU A 313 14.72 19.09 -26.29
CA GLU A 313 14.28 19.74 -27.50
C GLU A 313 15.48 20.21 -28.36
N GLN A 314 16.50 20.81 -27.73
CA GLN A 314 17.72 21.23 -28.46
C GLN A 314 18.49 20.03 -29.01
N ARG A 315 18.64 18.96 -28.24
CA ARG A 315 19.30 17.71 -28.68
C ARG A 315 18.58 17.08 -29.87
N GLN A 316 17.27 16.94 -29.80
CA GLN A 316 16.45 16.38 -30.90
C GLN A 316 16.55 17.25 -32.18
N ASN A 317 16.56 18.58 -32.04
CA ASN A 317 16.74 19.53 -33.17
C ASN A 317 18.14 19.38 -33.82
N ASN A 318 19.11 18.77 -33.10
CA ASN A 318 20.45 18.46 -33.60
C ASN A 318 20.65 16.98 -33.93
N GLY A 319 19.58 16.17 -33.92
CA GLY A 319 19.62 14.73 -34.28
C GLY A 319 20.21 13.82 -33.22
N LEU A 320 20.24 14.26 -31.94
CA LEU A 320 20.77 13.51 -30.80
C LEU A 320 19.66 12.85 -30.00
N GLU A 321 19.98 11.76 -29.33
CA GLU A 321 19.10 11.08 -28.39
C GLU A 321 18.80 11.97 -27.18
N LYS A 322 17.65 11.75 -26.55
CA LYS A 322 17.25 12.44 -25.33
C LYS A 322 18.12 11.99 -24.15
N LEU A 323 18.43 12.93 -23.28
CA LEU A 323 18.96 12.63 -21.95
C LEU A 323 17.83 12.24 -21.01
N MET A 324 18.09 11.32 -20.11
CA MET A 324 17.21 10.95 -19.00
C MET A 324 17.61 11.72 -17.75
N THR A 325 16.74 11.76 -16.73
CA THR A 325 17.14 12.23 -15.41
C THR A 325 17.33 11.03 -14.48
N ARG A 326 18.14 11.22 -13.43
CA ARG A 326 18.32 10.27 -12.32
C ARG A 326 18.19 11.03 -11.02
N GLU A 327 17.45 10.47 -10.10
CA GLU A 327 17.16 11.12 -8.81
C GLU A 327 18.42 11.24 -7.94
N ASP A 328 19.26 10.21 -7.89
CA ASP A 328 20.54 10.24 -7.18
C ASP A 328 21.50 11.29 -7.73
N LEU A 329 21.59 11.42 -9.07
CA LEU A 329 22.38 12.48 -9.72
C LEU A 329 21.80 13.86 -9.38
N TRP A 330 20.48 14.00 -9.30
CA TRP A 330 19.84 15.25 -8.95
C TRP A 330 20.04 15.60 -7.48
N GLU A 331 19.71 14.69 -6.56
CA GLU A 331 19.70 14.95 -5.13
C GLU A 331 21.12 15.11 -4.57
N GLN A 332 22.01 14.19 -4.93
CA GLN A 332 23.34 14.08 -4.31
C GLN A 332 24.41 14.89 -5.03
N VAL A 333 24.21 15.24 -6.29
CA VAL A 333 25.19 16.01 -7.08
C VAL A 333 24.64 17.37 -7.46
N ALA A 334 23.63 17.44 -8.35
CA ALA A 334 23.21 18.70 -8.93
C ALA A 334 22.63 19.69 -7.90
N GLN A 335 21.82 19.22 -6.97
CA GLN A 335 21.20 20.05 -5.94
C GLN A 335 22.22 20.52 -4.90
N VAL A 336 23.18 19.64 -4.52
CA VAL A 336 24.32 20.01 -3.66
C VAL A 336 25.16 21.09 -4.32
N ARG A 337 25.50 20.91 -5.62
CA ARG A 337 26.28 21.90 -6.39
C ARG A 337 25.54 23.23 -6.52
N ALA A 338 24.23 23.20 -6.78
CA ALA A 338 23.42 24.43 -6.84
C ALA A 338 23.49 25.22 -5.52
N GLY A 339 23.50 24.51 -4.38
CA GLY A 339 23.71 25.13 -3.06
C GLY A 339 25.12 25.70 -2.89
N GLU A 340 26.17 24.98 -3.29
CA GLU A 340 27.56 25.43 -3.16
C GLU A 340 27.85 26.70 -3.98
N ILE A 341 27.30 26.79 -5.20
CA ILE A 341 27.54 27.96 -6.09
C ILE A 341 26.77 29.21 -5.68
N VAL A 342 25.85 29.13 -4.71
CA VAL A 342 25.21 30.31 -4.12
C VAL A 342 26.24 31.26 -3.51
N ASP A 343 27.20 30.69 -2.77
CA ASP A 343 28.22 31.43 -2.06
C ASP A 343 29.59 31.40 -2.79
N TYR A 344 29.82 30.35 -3.56
CA TYR A 344 31.09 30.16 -4.28
C TYR A 344 30.87 29.76 -5.73
N PHE A 345 30.61 30.73 -6.59
CA PHE A 345 30.29 30.54 -8.01
C PHE A 345 31.54 30.08 -8.81
N SER A 346 31.80 28.78 -8.80
CA SER A 346 32.99 28.17 -9.39
C SER A 346 32.74 26.69 -9.72
N HIS A 347 33.46 26.14 -10.72
CA HIS A 347 33.55 24.70 -10.97
C HIS A 347 34.45 23.96 -9.94
N ILE A 348 35.18 24.68 -9.12
CA ILE A 348 35.83 24.14 -7.93
C ILE A 348 34.88 24.26 -6.74
N ARG A 349 34.78 23.23 -5.95
CA ARG A 349 33.94 23.18 -4.75
C ARG A 349 34.55 24.05 -3.63
N PRO A 350 33.74 24.48 -2.63
CA PRO A 350 34.24 25.24 -1.48
C PRO A 350 35.34 24.54 -0.69
N ASN A 351 35.40 23.19 -0.72
CA ASN A 351 36.45 22.38 -0.09
C ASN A 351 37.73 22.33 -0.88
N GLY A 352 37.78 22.93 -2.09
CA GLY A 352 38.96 22.96 -2.98
C GLY A 352 39.03 21.82 -3.97
N GLU A 353 38.05 20.87 -3.95
CA GLU A 353 38.01 19.74 -4.88
C GLU A 353 37.33 20.12 -6.20
N ASN A 354 37.52 19.26 -7.21
CA ASN A 354 36.80 19.37 -8.48
C ASN A 354 35.33 19.05 -8.29
N CYS A 355 34.40 19.67 -9.07
CA CYS A 355 32.97 19.42 -9.02
C CYS A 355 32.61 17.93 -9.17
N PHE A 356 33.40 17.15 -9.89
CA PHE A 356 33.17 15.74 -10.10
C PHE A 356 33.48 14.86 -8.87
N SER A 357 34.11 15.38 -7.80
CA SER A 357 34.26 14.65 -6.55
C SER A 357 32.90 14.24 -5.93
N LEU A 358 31.82 14.98 -6.22
CA LEU A 358 30.47 14.61 -5.78
C LEU A 358 29.94 13.33 -6.41
N TYR A 359 30.36 13.01 -7.64
CA TYR A 359 29.98 11.74 -8.27
C TYR A 359 30.60 10.55 -7.53
N GLU A 360 31.86 10.69 -7.12
CA GLU A 360 32.56 9.68 -6.30
C GLU A 360 31.92 9.58 -4.89
N GLU A 361 31.61 10.72 -4.26
CA GLU A 361 30.94 10.78 -2.95
C GLU A 361 29.54 10.14 -3.00
N ALA A 362 28.81 10.30 -4.12
CA ALA A 362 27.51 9.70 -4.36
C ALA A 362 27.57 8.23 -4.82
N GLY A 363 28.77 7.69 -5.04
CA GLY A 363 28.95 6.31 -5.54
C GLY A 363 28.48 6.12 -6.98
N LEU A 364 28.48 7.18 -7.80
CA LEU A 364 28.05 7.13 -9.20
C LEU A 364 29.26 6.80 -10.09
N ASP A 365 29.24 5.65 -10.73
CA ASP A 365 30.17 5.29 -11.78
C ASP A 365 29.86 6.02 -13.08
N TYR A 366 30.87 6.50 -13.78
CA TYR A 366 30.71 7.19 -15.07
C TYR A 366 31.93 7.03 -15.95
N CYS A 367 31.72 7.04 -17.26
CA CYS A 367 32.82 7.14 -18.25
C CYS A 367 33.04 8.59 -18.71
N THR A 368 31.97 9.39 -18.71
CA THR A 368 32.01 10.82 -19.06
C THR A 368 31.16 11.64 -18.11
N ALA A 369 31.62 12.84 -17.77
CA ALA A 369 30.89 13.77 -16.91
C ALA A 369 31.11 15.21 -17.38
N GLY A 370 30.11 16.07 -17.09
CA GLY A 370 30.17 17.49 -17.43
C GLY A 370 29.39 18.34 -16.46
N GLU A 371 29.79 19.62 -16.34
CA GLU A 371 29.07 20.59 -15.51
C GLU A 371 28.87 21.91 -16.27
N ASN A 372 27.65 22.44 -16.21
CA ASN A 372 27.33 23.81 -16.58
C ASN A 372 26.81 24.57 -15.36
N ILE A 373 27.29 25.77 -15.09
CA ILE A 373 26.77 26.62 -14.02
C ILE A 373 26.24 27.94 -14.61
N ALA A 374 25.19 28.47 -14.00
CA ALA A 374 24.61 29.77 -14.35
C ALA A 374 23.98 30.46 -13.14
N GLY A 375 23.89 31.79 -13.18
CA GLY A 375 23.29 32.60 -12.12
C GLY A 375 22.61 33.84 -12.66
N GLY A 376 21.50 34.23 -12.01
CA GLY A 376 20.75 35.43 -12.34
C GLY A 376 19.64 35.32 -13.40
N GLN A 377 19.41 34.09 -13.93
CA GLN A 377 18.33 33.87 -14.88
C GLN A 377 17.01 33.69 -14.14
N SER A 378 15.88 34.12 -14.74
CA SER A 378 14.57 34.11 -14.08
C SER A 378 13.78 32.81 -14.23
N GLY A 379 14.35 31.78 -14.88
CA GLY A 379 13.71 30.47 -15.05
C GLY A 379 14.32 29.60 -16.12
N ALA A 380 13.76 28.42 -16.34
CA ALA A 380 14.28 27.40 -17.24
C ALA A 380 14.51 27.88 -18.68
N PRO A 381 13.58 28.59 -19.34
CA PRO A 381 13.82 29.05 -20.72
C PRO A 381 15.01 30.02 -20.84
N GLN A 382 15.18 30.91 -19.86
CA GLN A 382 16.25 31.91 -19.89
C GLN A 382 17.61 31.27 -19.62
N VAL A 383 17.71 30.32 -18.71
CA VAL A 383 18.98 29.66 -18.40
C VAL A 383 19.42 28.74 -19.54
N VAL A 384 18.51 27.94 -20.11
CA VAL A 384 18.82 27.09 -21.26
C VAL A 384 19.23 27.91 -22.46
N ASN A 385 18.53 29.02 -22.74
CA ASN A 385 18.95 29.94 -23.82
C ASN A 385 20.34 30.54 -23.57
N ALA A 386 20.67 30.89 -22.31
CA ALA A 386 22.00 31.41 -21.96
C ALA A 386 23.08 30.35 -22.22
N TRP A 387 22.87 29.10 -21.80
CA TRP A 387 23.81 28.00 -22.06
C TRP A 387 23.95 27.70 -23.57
N MET A 388 22.84 27.65 -24.31
CA MET A 388 22.88 27.38 -25.76
C MET A 388 23.58 28.50 -26.56
N ASN A 389 23.64 29.71 -26.03
CA ASN A 389 24.38 30.83 -26.64
C ASN A 389 25.88 30.89 -26.26
N SER A 390 26.32 30.04 -25.35
CA SER A 390 27.73 29.83 -24.94
C SER A 390 28.28 28.58 -25.61
N GLU A 391 29.40 28.70 -26.36
CA GLU A 391 29.96 27.58 -27.10
C GLU A 391 30.33 26.38 -26.18
N THR A 392 30.94 26.66 -25.04
CA THR A 392 31.35 25.62 -24.05
C THR A 392 30.16 24.95 -23.40
N HIS A 393 29.18 25.74 -22.95
CA HIS A 393 27.99 25.19 -22.28
C HIS A 393 27.10 24.43 -23.27
N ARG A 394 26.94 24.94 -24.49
CA ARG A 394 26.23 24.26 -25.58
C ARG A 394 26.88 22.94 -25.92
N GLY A 395 28.25 22.89 -25.91
CA GLY A 395 29.02 21.67 -26.14
C GLY A 395 28.62 20.56 -25.17
N ASN A 396 28.47 20.87 -23.89
CA ASN A 396 28.00 19.90 -22.89
C ASN A 396 26.54 19.43 -23.15
N ILE A 397 25.62 20.37 -23.51
CA ILE A 397 24.22 19.99 -23.79
C ILE A 397 24.12 19.08 -25.02
N LEU A 398 24.98 19.25 -26.01
CA LEU A 398 24.99 18.51 -27.28
C LEU A 398 26.04 17.40 -27.34
N GLU A 399 26.67 17.05 -26.22
CA GLU A 399 27.64 15.94 -26.18
C GLU A 399 26.88 14.60 -26.31
N GLU A 400 27.35 13.77 -27.27
CA GLU A 400 26.67 12.49 -27.61
C GLU A 400 26.91 11.42 -26.56
N SER A 401 27.99 11.48 -25.81
CA SER A 401 28.38 10.48 -24.82
C SER A 401 27.63 10.56 -23.50
N TYR A 402 26.80 11.59 -23.32
CA TYR A 402 25.97 11.70 -22.13
C TYR A 402 24.63 10.99 -22.29
N GLU A 403 24.19 10.34 -21.25
CA GLU A 403 22.90 9.65 -21.15
C GLU A 403 21.97 10.34 -20.15
N TYR A 404 22.53 10.98 -19.12
CA TYR A 404 21.77 11.59 -18.03
C TYR A 404 22.10 13.06 -17.87
N LEU A 405 21.07 13.82 -17.46
CA LEU A 405 21.15 15.21 -17.05
C LEU A 405 20.31 15.44 -15.80
N ALA A 406 20.94 16.00 -14.78
CA ALA A 406 20.22 16.57 -13.64
C ALA A 406 20.59 18.05 -13.49
N THR A 407 19.60 18.88 -13.11
CA THR A 407 19.83 20.30 -12.86
C THR A 407 19.39 20.66 -11.45
N GLY A 408 20.36 21.10 -10.64
CA GLY A 408 20.08 21.70 -9.34
C GLY A 408 19.66 23.18 -9.48
N TYR A 409 18.80 23.62 -8.59
CA TYR A 409 18.34 25.01 -8.48
C TYR A 409 18.42 25.47 -7.02
N ALA A 410 19.01 26.65 -6.80
CA ALA A 410 19.04 27.29 -5.50
C ALA A 410 18.83 28.81 -5.62
N ALA A 411 17.99 29.33 -4.73
CA ALA A 411 17.82 30.79 -4.58
C ALA A 411 18.84 31.37 -3.60
N GLY A 412 19.27 32.59 -3.82
CA GLY A 412 20.16 33.33 -2.93
C GLY A 412 21.45 33.80 -3.56
N GLY A 413 22.38 34.24 -2.74
CA GLY A 413 23.69 34.75 -3.16
C GLY A 413 23.65 36.02 -4.00
N ALA A 414 24.77 36.33 -4.65
CA ALA A 414 24.96 37.56 -5.44
C ALA A 414 24.06 37.61 -6.69
N TYR A 415 23.68 36.47 -7.22
CA TYR A 415 22.91 36.35 -8.45
C TYR A 415 21.39 36.19 -8.21
N GLY A 416 20.94 35.90 -6.98
CA GLY A 416 19.54 35.69 -6.63
C GLY A 416 19.02 34.31 -7.01
N THR A 417 19.44 33.76 -8.15
CA THR A 417 19.13 32.41 -8.64
C THR A 417 20.38 31.74 -9.16
N ASN A 418 20.53 30.44 -8.86
CA ASN A 418 21.72 29.67 -9.24
C ASN A 418 21.29 28.32 -9.82
N TYR A 419 21.90 27.91 -10.90
CA TYR A 419 21.60 26.68 -11.63
C TYR A 419 22.87 25.91 -11.89
N CYS A 420 22.85 24.61 -11.64
CA CYS A 420 23.96 23.72 -11.94
C CYS A 420 23.47 22.48 -12.69
N GLN A 421 23.84 22.34 -13.97
CA GLN A 421 23.65 21.12 -14.75
C GLN A 421 24.79 20.18 -14.51
N ASN A 422 24.48 18.92 -14.22
CA ASN A 422 25.43 17.83 -14.10
C ASN A 422 25.04 16.72 -15.09
N PHE A 423 25.97 16.39 -15.97
CA PHE A 423 25.82 15.39 -17.02
C PHE A 423 26.61 14.15 -16.67
N LEU A 424 26.07 12.99 -17.04
CA LEU A 424 26.72 11.68 -16.81
C LEU A 424 26.47 10.80 -18.02
N GLY A 425 27.53 10.08 -18.46
CA GLY A 425 27.45 8.99 -19.41
C GLY A 425 28.02 7.71 -18.80
N ASP A 426 27.27 6.63 -18.86
CA ASP A 426 27.63 5.31 -18.34
C ASP A 426 28.60 4.57 -19.30
N TRP A 427 29.11 3.39 -18.85
CA TRP A 427 30.00 2.52 -19.61
C TRP A 427 29.29 1.71 -20.67
#